data_78b844262408b45f7a256616c6fbb0d8
#
_entry.id   78b844262408b45f7a256616c6fbb0d8
#
_cell.length_a   1.000
_cell.length_b   1.000
_cell.length_c   1.000
_cell.angle_alpha   90.00
_cell.angle_beta   90.00
_cell.angle_gamma   90.00
#
_symmetry.space_group_name_H-M   'P 1'
#
loop_
_entity.id
_entity.type
_entity.pdbx_description
1 polymer ?
#
loop_
_entity_poly.entity_id
_entity_poly.type
_entity_poly.pdbx_seq_one_letter_code
_entity_poly.pdbx_strand_id
1 'polypeptide(L)'
;MFLSIKNLSATIDGKSILNDFSLNINEGEIHAIMGPNGCGKSTLANVLAGKEDYEITSGDIVFKNQNLLDLNIEERSQLGLFLAFQYPIEIPGVNITPFLKASLNAKLLKENKKEIDAIEFAKKLKITAKDLGIPFEMLSRSVNEGFSGGEKKRYE
;
A
#
# COMPACT_ATOMS: atom_id res chain seq x y z
N MET A 1 7.78 -5.02 -18.09
CA MET A 1 6.42 -4.67 -17.65
C MET A 1 6.42 -4.60 -16.14
N PHE A 2 5.90 -3.53 -15.55
CA PHE A 2 5.93 -3.32 -14.10
C PHE A 2 4.73 -3.96 -13.39
N LEU A 3 3.52 -3.74 -13.95
CA LEU A 3 2.29 -4.41 -13.53
C LEU A 3 1.55 -4.89 -14.77
N SER A 4 1.09 -6.14 -14.74
CA SER A 4 0.22 -6.72 -15.77
C SER A 4 -0.97 -7.40 -15.13
N ILE A 5 -2.16 -6.99 -15.52
CA ILE A 5 -3.43 -7.59 -15.13
C ILE A 5 -4.06 -8.13 -16.41
N LYS A 6 -4.48 -9.40 -16.39
CA LYS A 6 -5.10 -10.05 -17.55
C LYS A 6 -6.39 -10.71 -17.15
N ASN A 7 -7.49 -10.33 -17.81
CA ASN A 7 -8.82 -10.92 -17.70
C ASN A 7 -9.29 -11.12 -16.24
N LEU A 8 -8.94 -10.15 -15.37
CA LEU A 8 -9.23 -10.22 -13.94
C LEU A 8 -10.73 -10.10 -13.67
N SER A 9 -11.27 -11.09 -12.98
CA SER A 9 -12.62 -11.05 -12.45
C SER A 9 -12.59 -11.30 -10.94
N ALA A 10 -13.36 -10.52 -10.20
CA ALA A 10 -13.43 -10.64 -8.75
C ALA A 10 -14.83 -10.40 -8.21
N THR A 11 -15.14 -11.09 -7.12
CA THR A 11 -16.43 -11.01 -6.40
C THR A 11 -16.22 -10.54 -4.97
N ILE A 12 -17.28 -10.00 -4.38
CA ILE A 12 -17.44 -9.78 -2.94
C ILE A 12 -18.82 -10.25 -2.53
N ASP A 13 -18.93 -11.07 -1.50
CA ASP A 13 -20.20 -11.67 -1.05
C ASP A 13 -20.99 -12.30 -2.22
N GLY A 14 -20.30 -12.97 -3.13
CA GLY A 14 -20.89 -13.61 -4.31
C GLY A 14 -21.35 -12.66 -5.41
N LYS A 15 -21.18 -11.34 -5.26
CA LYS A 15 -21.49 -10.35 -6.29
C LYS A 15 -20.26 -10.04 -7.14
N SER A 16 -20.40 -10.17 -8.45
CA SER A 16 -19.34 -9.80 -9.40
C SER A 16 -19.16 -8.28 -9.42
N ILE A 17 -17.92 -7.82 -9.20
CA ILE A 17 -17.55 -6.41 -9.18
C ILE A 17 -16.54 -6.08 -10.27
N LEU A 18 -15.55 -6.95 -10.48
CA LEU A 18 -14.62 -6.84 -11.61
C LEU A 18 -14.96 -7.95 -12.61
N ASN A 19 -15.04 -7.57 -13.88
CA ASN A 19 -15.37 -8.49 -14.96
C ASN A 19 -14.38 -8.29 -16.10
N ASP A 20 -13.54 -9.29 -16.32
CA ASP A 20 -12.61 -9.36 -17.46
C ASP A 20 -11.73 -8.10 -17.60
N PHE A 21 -11.26 -7.57 -16.46
CA PHE A 21 -10.46 -6.35 -16.45
C PHE A 21 -9.01 -6.64 -16.80
N SER A 22 -8.46 -5.89 -17.78
CA SER A 22 -7.07 -5.99 -18.19
C SER A 22 -6.39 -4.64 -18.19
N LEU A 23 -5.14 -4.58 -17.69
CA LEU A 23 -4.35 -3.36 -17.61
C LEU A 23 -2.87 -3.71 -17.62
N ASN A 24 -2.07 -2.97 -18.38
CA ASN A 24 -0.61 -3.06 -18.34
C ASN A 24 -0.02 -1.71 -18.00
N ILE A 25 0.93 -1.69 -17.06
CA ILE A 25 1.64 -0.50 -16.61
C ILE A 25 3.14 -0.77 -16.71
N ASN A 26 3.88 0.13 -17.32
CA ASN A 26 5.33 0.10 -17.34
C ASN A 26 5.92 0.93 -16.19
N GLU A 27 7.19 0.73 -15.91
CA GLU A 27 7.88 1.52 -14.90
C GLU A 27 7.90 3.01 -15.27
N GLY A 28 7.61 3.88 -14.29
CA GLY A 28 7.55 5.33 -14.47
C GLY A 28 6.25 5.87 -15.06
N GLU A 29 5.29 5.02 -15.43
CA GLU A 29 3.99 5.47 -15.94
C GLU A 29 3.02 5.83 -14.80
N ILE A 30 2.15 6.80 -15.07
CA ILE A 30 1.02 7.18 -14.23
C ILE A 30 -0.27 6.86 -14.97
N HIS A 31 -1.10 5.99 -14.38
CA HIS A 31 -2.39 5.61 -14.93
C HIS A 31 -3.54 6.11 -14.06
N ALA A 32 -4.48 6.83 -14.64
CA ALA A 32 -5.71 7.26 -13.96
C ALA A 32 -6.87 6.31 -14.33
N ILE A 33 -7.42 5.63 -13.33
CA ILE A 33 -8.59 4.77 -13.50
C ILE A 33 -9.83 5.58 -13.15
N MET A 34 -10.67 5.85 -14.16
CA MET A 34 -11.88 6.65 -14.02
C MET A 34 -13.14 5.83 -14.32
N GLY A 35 -14.25 6.28 -13.77
CA GLY A 35 -15.55 5.66 -13.99
C GLY A 35 -16.57 6.10 -12.92
N PRO A 36 -17.85 5.77 -13.08
CA PRO A 36 -18.91 6.11 -12.14
C PRO A 36 -18.71 5.44 -10.78
N ASN A 37 -19.47 5.88 -9.77
CA ASN A 37 -19.47 5.22 -8.47
C ASN A 37 -19.99 3.78 -8.59
N GLY A 38 -19.34 2.86 -7.88
CA GLY A 38 -19.68 1.43 -7.89
C GLY A 38 -19.09 0.63 -9.06
N CYS A 39 -18.34 1.22 -10.00
CA CYS A 39 -17.75 0.48 -11.13
C CYS A 39 -16.49 -0.34 -10.79
N GLY A 40 -16.11 -0.49 -9.52
CA GLY A 40 -15.01 -1.37 -9.11
C GLY A 40 -13.63 -0.71 -8.94
N LYS A 41 -13.49 0.62 -9.02
CA LYS A 41 -12.19 1.31 -8.88
C LYS A 41 -11.47 0.98 -7.55
N SER A 42 -12.19 1.13 -6.44
CA SER A 42 -11.65 0.80 -5.11
C SER A 42 -11.48 -0.70 -4.92
N THR A 43 -12.33 -1.51 -5.55
CA THR A 43 -12.21 -2.97 -5.56
C THR A 43 -10.90 -3.40 -6.20
N LEU A 44 -10.56 -2.84 -7.37
CA LEU A 44 -9.29 -3.14 -8.02
C LEU A 44 -8.09 -2.84 -7.11
N ALA A 45 -8.07 -1.68 -6.46
CA ALA A 45 -7.00 -1.31 -5.53
C ALA A 45 -6.90 -2.29 -4.35
N ASN A 46 -8.02 -2.68 -3.76
CA ASN A 46 -8.06 -3.64 -2.65
C ASN A 46 -7.65 -5.06 -3.08
N VAL A 47 -8.08 -5.51 -4.24
CA VAL A 47 -7.68 -6.81 -4.83
C VAL A 47 -6.15 -6.84 -5.06
N LEU A 48 -5.59 -5.78 -5.61
CA LEU A 48 -4.14 -5.67 -5.79
C LEU A 48 -3.39 -5.70 -4.46
N ALA A 49 -3.91 -5.02 -3.45
CA ALA A 49 -3.34 -5.02 -2.10
C ALA A 49 -3.48 -6.37 -1.38
N GLY A 50 -4.35 -7.27 -1.85
CA GLY A 50 -4.55 -8.60 -1.27
C GLY A 50 -5.58 -8.65 -0.15
N LYS A 51 -6.55 -7.72 -0.14
CA LYS A 51 -7.61 -7.72 0.87
C LYS A 51 -8.48 -8.97 0.75
N GLU A 52 -8.64 -9.70 1.86
CA GLU A 52 -9.27 -11.03 1.91
C GLU A 52 -10.77 -11.05 1.61
N ASP A 53 -11.47 -9.93 1.73
CA ASP A 53 -12.92 -9.83 1.44
C ASP A 53 -13.25 -10.09 -0.05
N TYR A 54 -12.25 -10.09 -0.94
CA TYR A 54 -12.43 -10.23 -2.38
C TYR A 54 -11.96 -11.59 -2.87
N GLU A 55 -12.85 -12.31 -3.54
CA GLU A 55 -12.55 -13.57 -4.18
C GLU A 55 -12.23 -13.36 -5.66
N ILE A 56 -11.05 -13.77 -6.09
CA ILE A 56 -10.63 -13.71 -7.49
C ILE A 56 -11.14 -14.97 -8.18
N THR A 57 -12.02 -14.79 -9.16
CA THR A 57 -12.67 -15.89 -9.87
C THR A 57 -11.96 -16.26 -11.18
N SER A 58 -11.23 -15.33 -11.78
CA SER A 58 -10.41 -15.59 -12.96
C SER A 58 -9.37 -14.50 -13.19
N GLY A 59 -8.39 -14.80 -14.03
CA GLY A 59 -7.35 -13.86 -14.48
C GLY A 59 -6.06 -13.97 -13.70
N ASP A 60 -5.07 -13.20 -14.15
CA ASP A 60 -3.71 -13.19 -13.60
C ASP A 60 -3.29 -11.76 -13.25
N ILE A 61 -2.50 -11.63 -12.19
CA ILE A 61 -1.90 -10.36 -11.76
C ILE A 61 -0.39 -10.57 -11.56
N VAL A 62 0.42 -9.99 -12.41
CA VAL A 62 1.88 -10.05 -12.32
C VAL A 62 2.44 -8.67 -11.98
N PHE A 63 3.18 -8.56 -10.89
CA PHE A 63 3.88 -7.35 -10.45
C PHE A 63 5.36 -7.64 -10.28
N LYS A 64 6.23 -6.88 -10.95
CA LYS A 64 7.69 -7.08 -10.94
C LYS A 64 8.10 -8.55 -11.18
N ASN A 65 7.49 -9.17 -12.19
CA ASN A 65 7.70 -10.58 -12.57
C ASN A 65 7.29 -11.63 -11.51
N GLN A 66 6.51 -11.26 -10.50
CA GLN A 66 5.94 -12.17 -9.52
C GLN A 66 4.42 -12.18 -9.63
N ASN A 67 3.82 -13.37 -9.53
CA ASN A 67 2.37 -13.52 -9.50
C ASN A 67 1.85 -13.03 -8.12
N LEU A 68 1.04 -11.99 -8.10
CA LEU A 68 0.48 -11.46 -6.84
C LEU A 68 -0.51 -12.41 -6.18
N LEU A 69 -1.12 -13.33 -6.93
CA LEU A 69 -2.10 -14.27 -6.37
C LEU A 69 -1.45 -15.29 -5.43
N ASP A 70 -0.15 -15.53 -5.59
CA ASP A 70 0.62 -16.45 -4.74
C ASP A 70 1.19 -15.76 -3.49
N LEU A 71 1.02 -14.43 -3.36
CA LEU A 71 1.60 -13.63 -2.30
C LEU A 71 0.53 -13.14 -1.31
N ASN A 72 0.85 -13.22 -0.03
CA ASN A 72 0.04 -12.60 1.02
C ASN A 72 0.22 -11.08 1.06
N ILE A 73 -0.55 -10.38 1.91
CA ILE A 73 -0.55 -8.90 2.02
C ILE A 73 0.83 -8.36 2.36
N GLU A 74 1.52 -8.98 3.32
CA GLU A 74 2.84 -8.58 3.78
C GLU A 74 3.89 -8.73 2.68
N GLU A 75 3.84 -9.82 1.94
CA GLU A 75 4.76 -10.08 0.83
C GLU A 75 4.56 -9.10 -0.33
N ARG A 76 3.31 -8.75 -0.64
CA ARG A 76 3.00 -7.70 -1.64
C ARG A 76 3.54 -6.34 -1.22
N SER A 77 3.38 -5.99 0.04
CA SER A 77 3.92 -4.75 0.62
C SER A 77 5.45 -4.73 0.58
N GLN A 78 6.10 -5.83 0.97
CA GLN A 78 7.56 -5.98 0.92
C GLN A 78 8.11 -5.92 -0.51
N LEU A 79 7.36 -6.41 -1.49
CA LEU A 79 7.69 -6.30 -2.92
C LEU A 79 7.62 -4.85 -3.42
N GLY A 80 6.98 -3.97 -2.63
CA GLY A 80 6.87 -2.54 -2.87
C GLY A 80 5.54 -2.10 -3.47
N LEU A 81 4.51 -2.94 -3.40
CA LEU A 81 3.16 -2.51 -3.69
C LEU A 81 2.64 -1.70 -2.49
N PHE A 82 2.23 -0.46 -2.73
CA PHE A 82 1.72 0.44 -1.71
C PHE A 82 0.31 0.90 -2.06
N LEU A 83 -0.60 0.85 -1.09
CA LEU A 83 -1.96 1.36 -1.21
C LEU A 83 -2.16 2.55 -0.29
N ALA A 84 -2.42 3.73 -0.85
CA ALA A 84 -2.88 4.89 -0.10
C ALA A 84 -4.37 4.74 0.20
N PHE A 85 -4.74 4.65 1.47
CA PHE A 85 -6.12 4.44 1.89
C PHE A 85 -6.98 5.70 1.68
N GLN A 86 -8.22 5.53 1.26
CA GLN A 86 -9.17 6.63 1.19
C GLN A 86 -9.42 7.23 2.59
N TYR A 87 -9.49 6.37 3.60
CA TYR A 87 -9.60 6.73 5.01
C TYR A 87 -8.50 6.00 5.79
N PRO A 88 -7.37 6.67 6.09
CA PRO A 88 -6.28 6.06 6.85
C PRO A 88 -6.74 5.58 8.23
N ILE A 89 -6.37 4.34 8.57
CA ILE A 89 -6.77 3.68 9.81
C ILE A 89 -5.98 4.27 10.98
N GLU A 90 -6.65 4.43 12.13
CA GLU A 90 -5.99 4.74 13.39
C GLU A 90 -5.51 3.46 14.06
N ILE A 91 -4.29 3.47 14.59
CA ILE A 91 -3.73 2.35 15.36
C ILE A 91 -3.34 2.89 16.75
N PRO A 92 -4.31 2.93 17.70
CA PRO A 92 -4.07 3.45 19.02
C PRO A 92 -2.95 2.68 19.74
N GLY A 93 -2.08 3.40 20.46
CA GLY A 93 -0.99 2.80 21.21
C GLY A 93 0.22 2.34 20.36
N VAL A 94 0.14 2.38 19.06
CA VAL A 94 1.28 2.06 18.17
C VAL A 94 1.97 3.35 17.73
N ASN A 95 3.14 3.60 18.25
CA ASN A 95 3.91 4.80 17.94
C ASN A 95 4.40 4.82 16.50
N ILE A 96 4.25 5.98 15.81
CA ILE A 96 4.62 6.17 14.39
C ILE A 96 6.09 5.81 14.13
N THR A 97 7.01 6.33 14.94
CA THR A 97 8.45 6.15 14.71
C THR A 97 8.90 4.69 14.71
N PRO A 98 8.62 3.87 15.75
CA PRO A 98 8.96 2.46 15.72
C PRO A 98 8.19 1.67 14.66
N PHE A 99 6.94 2.04 14.37
CA PHE A 99 6.14 1.41 13.31
C PHE A 99 6.80 1.58 11.94
N LEU A 100 7.17 2.81 11.57
CA LEU A 100 7.84 3.09 10.29
C LEU A 100 9.22 2.42 10.20
N LYS A 101 9.98 2.38 11.32
CA LYS A 101 11.26 1.68 11.35
C LYS A 101 11.10 0.18 11.11
N ALA A 102 10.12 -0.45 11.77
CA ALA A 102 9.84 -1.87 11.60
C ALA A 102 9.44 -2.19 10.15
N SER A 103 8.57 -1.37 9.55
CA SER A 103 8.13 -1.51 8.15
C SER A 103 9.30 -1.37 7.17
N LEU A 104 10.18 -0.38 7.38
CA LEU A 104 11.38 -0.22 6.56
C LEU A 104 12.33 -1.41 6.68
N ASN A 105 12.57 -1.89 7.89
CA ASN A 105 13.45 -3.03 8.13
C ASN A 105 12.90 -4.31 7.51
N ALA A 106 11.59 -4.56 7.61
CA ALA A 106 10.96 -5.72 6.94
C ALA A 106 11.21 -5.70 5.42
N LYS A 107 11.11 -4.52 4.79
CA LYS A 107 11.43 -4.36 3.37
C LYS A 107 12.92 -4.59 3.08
N LEU A 108 13.82 -4.01 3.87
CA LEU A 108 15.28 -4.16 3.70
C LEU A 108 15.71 -5.63 3.81
N LEU A 109 15.16 -6.37 4.78
CA LEU A 109 15.43 -7.79 4.95
C LEU A 109 14.97 -8.60 3.73
N LYS A 110 13.81 -8.31 3.17
CA LYS A 110 13.34 -8.97 1.93
C LYS A 110 14.24 -8.69 0.73
N GLU A 111 14.88 -7.53 0.70
CA GLU A 111 15.86 -7.14 -0.32
C GLU A 111 17.28 -7.68 -0.01
N ASN A 112 17.46 -8.53 1.00
CA ASN A 112 18.76 -9.02 1.50
C ASN A 112 19.72 -7.87 1.89
N LYS A 113 19.17 -6.76 2.37
CA LYS A 113 19.92 -5.61 2.88
C LYS A 113 19.95 -5.63 4.41
N LYS A 114 20.97 -4.96 4.98
CA LYS A 114 21.09 -4.80 6.42
C LYS A 114 19.98 -3.89 6.96
N GLU A 115 19.46 -4.22 8.12
CA GLU A 115 18.54 -3.37 8.84
C GLU A 115 19.15 -2.01 9.18
N ILE A 116 18.33 -0.96 9.09
CA ILE A 116 18.72 0.38 9.50
C ILE A 116 18.74 0.47 11.05
N ASP A 117 19.79 1.02 11.62
CA ASP A 117 19.85 1.26 13.05
C ASP A 117 18.96 2.43 13.49
N ALA A 118 18.81 2.63 14.82
CA ALA A 118 17.92 3.64 15.35
C ALA A 118 18.40 5.08 15.05
N ILE A 119 19.72 5.31 15.03
CA ILE A 119 20.30 6.64 14.83
C ILE A 119 20.18 7.05 13.37
N GLU A 120 20.52 6.14 12.46
CA GLU A 120 20.41 6.36 11.01
C GLU A 120 18.94 6.57 10.61
N PHE A 121 18.03 5.72 11.14
CA PHE A 121 16.61 5.87 10.90
C PHE A 121 16.07 7.22 11.38
N ALA A 122 16.42 7.65 12.60
CA ALA A 122 15.99 8.94 13.15
C ALA A 122 16.46 10.13 12.29
N LYS A 123 17.69 10.08 11.78
CA LYS A 123 18.22 11.11 10.86
C LYS A 123 17.40 11.15 9.55
N LYS A 124 17.17 9.99 8.95
CA LYS A 124 16.39 9.87 7.71
C LYS A 124 14.95 10.37 7.91
N LEU A 125 14.30 9.92 8.99
CA LEU A 125 12.93 10.32 9.33
C LEU A 125 12.81 11.84 9.52
N LYS A 126 13.78 12.47 10.21
CA LYS A 126 13.81 13.91 10.43
C LYS A 126 13.91 14.71 9.13
N ILE A 127 14.74 14.25 8.19
CA ILE A 127 14.90 14.89 6.87
C ILE A 127 13.58 14.76 6.09
N THR A 128 13.06 13.54 5.98
CA THR A 128 11.81 13.28 5.24
C THR A 128 10.63 14.05 5.82
N ALA A 129 10.48 14.09 7.15
CA ALA A 129 9.42 14.85 7.80
C ALA A 129 9.51 16.35 7.49
N LYS A 130 10.73 16.92 7.50
CA LYS A 130 10.96 18.32 7.12
C LYS A 130 10.57 18.59 5.67
N ASP A 131 10.96 17.72 4.75
CA ASP A 131 10.69 17.87 3.31
C ASP A 131 9.17 17.78 3.01
N LEU A 132 8.44 16.98 3.79
CA LEU A 132 6.98 16.83 3.68
C LEU A 132 6.19 17.87 4.51
N GLY A 133 6.88 18.76 5.26
CA GLY A 133 6.23 19.74 6.13
C GLY A 133 5.48 19.09 7.31
N ILE A 134 5.95 17.94 7.80
CA ILE A 134 5.38 17.22 8.94
C ILE A 134 6.03 17.73 10.22
N PRO A 135 5.25 18.25 11.21
CA PRO A 135 5.78 18.66 12.50
C PRO A 135 6.41 17.47 13.24
N PHE A 136 7.63 17.65 13.73
CA PHE A 136 8.38 16.57 14.37
C PHE A 136 7.69 15.99 15.61
N GLU A 137 6.96 16.82 16.36
CA GLU A 137 6.17 16.42 17.54
C GLU A 137 5.11 15.37 17.22
N MET A 138 4.60 15.37 15.98
CA MET A 138 3.60 14.39 15.55
C MET A 138 4.18 12.98 15.39
N LEU A 139 5.49 12.85 15.11
CA LEU A 139 6.17 11.55 14.95
C LEU A 139 6.25 10.74 16.26
N SER A 140 6.00 11.37 17.39
CA SER A 140 5.95 10.70 18.70
C SER A 140 4.55 10.17 19.05
N ARG A 141 3.53 10.48 18.26
CA ARG A 141 2.15 10.04 18.48
C ARG A 141 1.90 8.63 17.94
N SER A 142 0.78 8.06 18.35
CA SER A 142 0.26 6.83 17.74
C SER A 142 -0.16 7.07 16.29
N VAL A 143 -0.12 6.01 15.48
CA VAL A 143 -0.43 6.06 14.05
C VAL A 143 -1.85 6.60 13.85
N ASN A 144 -1.95 7.78 13.25
CA ASN A 144 -3.18 8.50 12.89
C ASN A 144 -4.14 8.83 14.05
N GLU A 145 -3.80 8.53 15.30
CA GLU A 145 -4.66 8.74 16.45
C GLU A 145 -4.86 10.23 16.73
N GLY A 146 -6.12 10.67 16.67
CA GLY A 146 -6.50 12.07 16.89
C GLY A 146 -6.05 13.05 15.82
N PHE A 147 -5.65 12.56 14.63
CA PHE A 147 -5.29 13.40 13.50
C PHE A 147 -6.53 13.87 12.74
N SER A 148 -6.50 15.11 12.27
CA SER A 148 -7.47 15.59 11.28
C SER A 148 -7.34 14.82 9.96
N GLY A 149 -8.36 14.86 9.12
CA GLY A 149 -8.32 14.19 7.81
C GLY A 149 -7.15 14.63 6.92
N GLY A 150 -6.80 15.93 6.99
CA GLY A 150 -5.65 16.47 6.25
C GLY A 150 -4.30 16.01 6.81
N GLU A 151 -4.18 15.88 8.12
CA GLU A 151 -2.99 15.33 8.76
C GLU A 151 -2.82 13.85 8.40
N LYS A 152 -3.86 13.03 8.54
CA LYS A 152 -3.83 11.61 8.14
C LYS A 152 -3.30 11.43 6.72
N LYS A 153 -3.76 12.26 5.78
CA LYS A 153 -3.33 12.21 4.38
C LYS A 153 -1.86 12.58 4.16
N ARG A 154 -1.29 13.44 5.00
CA ARG A 154 0.15 13.78 4.93
C ARG A 154 1.05 12.68 5.52
N TYR A 155 0.50 11.87 6.43
CA TYR A 155 1.23 10.78 7.07
C TYR A 155 1.21 9.47 6.29
N GLU A 156 0.31 9.35 5.33
CA GLU A 156 0.23 8.23 4.40
C GLU A 156 1.28 8.35 3.30
#